data_96f2e6d19ae9e7f559172287a48094e3
#
_entry.id   96f2e6d19ae9e7f559172287a48094e3
#
_cell.length_a   1.000
_cell.length_b   1.000
_cell.length_c   1.000
_cell.angle_alpha   90.00
_cell.angle_beta   90.00
_cell.angle_gamma   90.00
#
_symmetry.space_group_name_H-M   'P 1'
#
loop_
_entity.id
_entity.type
_entity.pdbx_description
1 polymer ?
#
loop_
_entity_poly.entity_id
_entity_poly.type
_entity_poly.pdbx_seq_one_letter_code
_entity_poly.pdbx_strand_id
1 'polypeptide(L)'
;MKRIEVNVSRVIPASPAEVFEVWLDTKSPGGPWFGCERVILHAVVDGLFYHSGRHQGRVWAHYGRFVRLERPRLIEHTWMSEATRGIESTVTVTLEPKGQDTLLTLCHSDLPDDDLGRQHEEGWKFITGAIADRFGSRRRAG
;
A
#
# COMPACT_ATOMS: atom_id res chain seq x y z
N MET A 1 -3.22 24.39 -6.17
CA MET A 1 -3.99 23.54 -5.28
C MET A 1 -3.13 23.13 -4.09
N LYS A 2 -3.70 23.24 -2.89
CA LYS A 2 -3.03 22.79 -1.68
C LYS A 2 -2.97 21.26 -1.65
N ARG A 3 -1.85 20.71 -1.18
CA ARG A 3 -1.65 19.25 -1.07
C ARG A 3 -1.58 18.86 0.40
N ILE A 4 -1.99 17.65 0.68
CA ILE A 4 -1.90 17.08 2.03
C ILE A 4 -1.11 15.79 2.02
N GLU A 5 -0.74 15.35 3.22
CA GLU A 5 -0.02 14.12 3.44
C GLU A 5 -0.76 13.32 4.51
N VAL A 6 -0.89 12.01 4.30
CA VAL A 6 -1.42 11.12 5.32
C VAL A 6 -0.33 10.14 5.74
N ASN A 7 -0.34 9.77 7.02
CA ASN A 7 0.66 8.90 7.61
C ASN A 7 -0.03 7.81 8.40
N VAL A 8 0.40 6.57 8.20
CA VAL A 8 -0.14 5.41 8.91
C VAL A 8 1.04 4.56 9.39
N SER A 9 0.97 4.10 10.63
CA SER A 9 1.97 3.20 11.20
C SER A 9 1.28 1.96 11.74
N ARG A 10 1.92 0.80 11.59
CA ARG A 10 1.36 -0.46 12.08
C ARG A 10 2.48 -1.46 12.36
N VAL A 11 2.35 -2.16 13.48
CA VAL A 11 3.22 -3.31 13.77
C VAL A 11 2.64 -4.53 13.07
N ILE A 12 3.44 -5.16 12.23
CA ILE A 12 3.06 -6.36 11.48
C ILE A 12 3.80 -7.56 12.10
N PRO A 13 3.10 -8.64 12.48
CA PRO A 13 3.73 -9.81 13.10
C PRO A 13 4.39 -10.72 12.06
N ALA A 14 5.39 -10.19 11.38
CA ALA A 14 6.17 -10.87 10.36
C ALA A 14 7.49 -10.12 10.18
N SER A 15 8.47 -10.75 9.56
CA SER A 15 9.76 -10.10 9.29
C SER A 15 9.64 -9.03 8.21
N PRO A 16 10.54 -8.05 8.16
CA PRO A 16 10.53 -7.06 7.08
C PRO A 16 10.57 -7.70 5.68
N ALA A 17 11.33 -8.78 5.51
CA ALA A 17 11.40 -9.47 4.22
C ALA A 17 10.05 -10.04 3.80
N GLU A 18 9.32 -10.64 4.74
CA GLU A 18 7.99 -11.18 4.46
C GLU A 18 6.99 -10.08 4.12
N VAL A 19 7.02 -8.98 4.86
CA VAL A 19 6.12 -7.85 4.61
C VAL A 19 6.44 -7.21 3.26
N PHE A 20 7.71 -7.05 2.95
CA PHE A 20 8.15 -6.49 1.67
C PHE A 20 7.60 -7.32 0.50
N GLU A 21 7.76 -8.64 0.57
CA GLU A 21 7.31 -9.51 -0.52
C GLU A 21 5.78 -9.55 -0.65
N VAL A 22 5.04 -9.50 0.47
CA VAL A 22 3.58 -9.50 0.39
C VAL A 22 3.04 -8.22 -0.24
N TRP A 23 3.75 -7.10 -0.08
CA TRP A 23 3.36 -5.84 -0.72
C TRP A 23 3.38 -5.94 -2.24
N LEU A 24 4.28 -6.78 -2.77
CA LEU A 24 4.47 -6.95 -4.21
C LEU A 24 3.78 -8.19 -4.76
N ASP A 25 3.12 -8.98 -3.91
CA ASP A 25 2.48 -10.22 -4.30
C ASP A 25 1.10 -9.96 -4.90
N THR A 26 0.92 -10.36 -6.16
CA THR A 26 -0.35 -10.19 -6.86
C THR A 26 -1.23 -11.44 -6.81
N LYS A 27 -0.72 -12.54 -6.27
CA LYS A 27 -1.39 -13.85 -6.31
C LYS A 27 -2.08 -14.21 -5.01
N SER A 28 -1.51 -13.80 -3.90
CA SER A 28 -2.03 -14.13 -2.57
C SER A 28 -2.87 -12.99 -2.03
N PRO A 29 -4.04 -13.26 -1.48
CA PRO A 29 -4.78 -12.22 -0.78
C PRO A 29 -4.01 -11.82 0.48
N GLY A 30 -3.98 -10.53 0.78
CA GLY A 30 -3.35 -10.02 1.99
C GLY A 30 -2.30 -8.96 1.79
N GLY A 31 -1.94 -8.64 0.55
CA GLY A 31 -1.17 -7.45 0.23
C GLY A 31 -2.11 -6.26 0.00
N PRO A 32 -1.57 -5.10 -0.39
CA PRO A 32 -2.40 -3.93 -0.66
C PRO A 32 -3.38 -4.13 -1.82
N TRP A 33 -3.15 -5.16 -2.61
CA TRP A 33 -3.97 -5.49 -3.78
C TRP A 33 -5.07 -6.49 -3.46
N PHE A 34 -5.21 -6.83 -2.18
CA PHE A 34 -6.24 -7.73 -1.69
C PHE A 34 -7.63 -7.22 -2.09
N GLY A 35 -8.43 -8.09 -2.68
CA GLY A 35 -9.79 -7.76 -3.10
C GLY A 35 -9.88 -7.01 -4.42
N CYS A 36 -8.76 -6.71 -5.08
CA CYS A 36 -8.79 -6.08 -6.39
C CYS A 36 -9.27 -7.08 -7.45
N GLU A 37 -10.07 -6.57 -8.39
CA GLU A 37 -10.53 -7.39 -9.51
C GLU A 37 -9.42 -7.67 -10.51
N ARG A 38 -8.53 -6.70 -10.67
CA ARG A 38 -7.43 -6.81 -11.62
C ARG A 38 -6.18 -6.15 -11.04
N VAL A 39 -5.06 -6.85 -11.15
CA VAL A 39 -3.77 -6.32 -10.72
C VAL A 39 -2.73 -6.64 -11.79
N ILE A 40 -2.05 -5.62 -12.25
CA ILE A 40 -0.90 -5.75 -13.14
C ILE A 40 0.23 -5.02 -12.44
N LEU A 41 1.33 -5.71 -12.18
CA LEU A 41 2.39 -5.15 -11.37
C LEU A 41 3.74 -5.64 -11.89
N HIS A 42 4.61 -4.68 -12.22
CA HIS A 42 5.97 -4.95 -12.63
C HIS A 42 6.90 -4.39 -11.57
N ALA A 43 7.31 -5.24 -10.64
CA ALA A 43 7.99 -4.85 -9.40
C ALA A 43 9.49 -4.61 -9.61
N VAL A 44 9.82 -3.65 -10.44
CA VAL A 44 11.19 -3.17 -10.65
C VAL A 44 11.16 -1.64 -10.67
N VAL A 45 12.29 -1.00 -10.42
CA VAL A 45 12.38 0.47 -10.53
C VAL A 45 11.97 0.88 -11.94
N ASP A 46 11.14 1.92 -12.04
CA ASP A 46 10.50 2.39 -13.25
C ASP A 46 9.43 1.46 -13.82
N GLY A 47 9.19 0.30 -13.20
CA GLY A 47 8.10 -0.59 -13.58
C GLY A 47 6.75 0.02 -13.23
N LEU A 48 5.76 -0.26 -14.04
CA LEU A 48 4.41 0.29 -13.88
C LEU A 48 3.52 -0.68 -13.13
N PHE A 49 2.50 -0.14 -12.44
CA PHE A 49 1.45 -0.96 -11.90
C PHE A 49 0.08 -0.36 -12.19
N TYR A 50 -0.90 -1.24 -12.19
CA TYR A 50 -2.31 -0.91 -12.33
C TYR A 50 -3.10 -1.86 -11.45
N HIS A 51 -4.06 -1.35 -10.70
CA HIS A 51 -5.04 -2.23 -10.06
C HIS A 51 -6.41 -1.57 -10.05
N SER A 52 -7.43 -2.40 -10.09
CA SER A 52 -8.81 -1.91 -10.02
C SER A 52 -9.62 -2.78 -9.08
N GLY A 53 -10.61 -2.16 -8.45
CA GLY A 53 -11.52 -2.83 -7.56
C GLY A 53 -12.86 -2.14 -7.56
N ARG A 54 -13.88 -2.84 -7.05
CA ARG A 54 -15.21 -2.27 -6.91
C ARG A 54 -15.43 -1.78 -5.51
N HIS A 55 -16.04 -0.60 -5.42
CA HIS A 55 -16.46 -0.03 -4.16
C HIS A 55 -17.78 0.70 -4.41
N GLN A 56 -18.83 0.30 -3.69
CA GLN A 56 -20.16 0.89 -3.83
C GLN A 56 -20.68 0.85 -5.27
N GLY A 57 -20.50 -0.30 -5.95
CA GLY A 57 -20.99 -0.53 -7.30
C GLY A 57 -20.22 0.16 -8.41
N ARG A 58 -19.08 0.75 -8.09
CA ARG A 58 -18.27 1.50 -9.04
C ARG A 58 -16.86 0.97 -9.08
N VAL A 59 -16.26 0.93 -10.27
CA VAL A 59 -14.87 0.50 -10.43
C VAL A 59 -13.94 1.70 -10.19
N TRP A 60 -12.94 1.47 -9.33
CA TRP A 60 -11.88 2.45 -9.05
C TRP A 60 -10.56 1.89 -9.58
N ALA A 61 -9.93 2.63 -10.46
CA ALA A 61 -8.65 2.23 -11.06
C ALA A 61 -7.53 3.10 -10.52
N HIS A 62 -6.41 2.46 -10.22
CA HIS A 62 -5.23 3.12 -9.68
C HIS A 62 -4.02 2.78 -10.53
N TYR A 63 -3.14 3.75 -10.71
CA TYR A 63 -1.95 3.63 -11.56
C TYR A 63 -0.73 4.13 -10.81
N GLY A 64 0.41 3.59 -11.15
CA GLY A 64 1.64 4.12 -10.59
C GLY A 64 2.88 3.53 -11.22
N ARG A 65 3.99 4.02 -10.73
CA ARG A 65 5.32 3.61 -11.16
C ARG A 65 6.18 3.44 -9.91
N PHE A 66 6.98 2.37 -9.87
CA PHE A 66 7.91 2.16 -8.77
C PHE A 66 9.09 3.12 -8.92
N VAL A 67 9.37 3.86 -7.85
CA VAL A 67 10.44 4.85 -7.80
C VAL A 67 11.66 4.28 -7.10
N ARG A 68 11.45 3.58 -5.97
CA ARG A 68 12.53 2.94 -5.22
C ARG A 68 12.06 1.61 -4.65
N LEU A 69 12.92 0.60 -4.76
CA LEU A 69 12.71 -0.72 -4.16
C LEU A 69 14.03 -1.14 -3.51
N GLU A 70 14.12 -1.04 -2.19
CA GLU A 70 15.30 -1.40 -1.42
C GLU A 70 14.92 -2.51 -0.45
N ARG A 71 15.12 -3.75 -0.88
CA ARG A 71 14.77 -4.92 -0.08
C ARG A 71 15.63 -5.02 1.16
N PRO A 72 15.05 -5.32 2.32
CA PRO A 72 13.62 -5.50 2.60
C PRO A 72 12.97 -4.28 3.30
N ARG A 73 13.48 -3.07 3.12
CA ARG A 73 13.11 -1.96 4.01
C ARG A 73 12.41 -0.79 3.38
N LEU A 74 12.38 -0.65 2.04
CA LEU A 74 11.80 0.54 1.43
C LEU A 74 11.09 0.22 0.13
N ILE A 75 9.84 0.66 0.01
CA ILE A 75 9.06 0.62 -1.22
C ILE A 75 8.52 2.02 -1.45
N GLU A 76 8.80 2.61 -2.60
CA GLU A 76 8.26 3.91 -2.96
C GLU A 76 7.71 3.86 -4.37
N HIS A 77 6.47 4.30 -4.53
CA HIS A 77 5.82 4.33 -5.84
C HIS A 77 4.89 5.52 -5.94
N THR A 78 4.59 5.93 -7.16
CA THR A 78 3.58 6.95 -7.40
C THR A 78 2.19 6.33 -7.25
N TRP A 79 1.18 7.18 -7.18
CA TRP A 79 -0.20 6.75 -6.97
C TRP A 79 -1.13 7.78 -7.60
N MET A 80 -1.90 7.35 -8.58
CA MET A 80 -2.80 8.23 -9.29
C MET A 80 -4.12 7.53 -9.53
N SER A 81 -5.21 8.23 -9.29
CA SER A 81 -6.55 7.71 -9.52
C SER A 81 -7.52 8.87 -9.65
N GLU A 82 -8.78 8.54 -9.85
CA GLU A 82 -9.86 9.50 -9.78
C GLU A 82 -9.93 10.15 -8.39
N ALA A 83 -9.62 9.39 -7.35
CA ALA A 83 -9.63 9.89 -5.97
C ALA A 83 -8.47 10.86 -5.68
N THR A 84 -7.47 10.93 -6.55
CA THR A 84 -6.43 11.96 -6.47
C THR A 84 -6.66 13.06 -7.50
N ARG A 85 -7.81 13.06 -8.17
CA ARG A 85 -8.15 13.99 -9.26
C ARG A 85 -7.16 13.94 -10.42
N GLY A 86 -6.56 12.76 -10.68
CA GLY A 86 -5.54 12.59 -11.68
C GLY A 86 -4.19 13.19 -11.33
N ILE A 87 -4.02 13.61 -10.07
CA ILE A 87 -2.76 14.13 -9.58
C ILE A 87 -1.86 12.96 -9.23
N GLU A 88 -0.61 13.01 -9.66
CA GLU A 88 0.37 12.02 -9.27
C GLU A 88 0.83 12.28 -7.83
N SER A 89 0.47 11.38 -6.94
CA SER A 89 0.90 11.41 -5.54
C SER A 89 1.98 10.35 -5.32
N THR A 90 2.54 10.28 -4.11
CA THR A 90 3.64 9.35 -3.82
C THR A 90 3.35 8.60 -2.52
N VAL A 91 3.52 7.28 -2.58
CA VAL A 91 3.41 6.40 -1.41
C VAL A 91 4.80 5.89 -1.08
N THR A 92 5.22 6.09 0.17
CA THR A 92 6.50 5.61 0.68
C THR A 92 6.24 4.68 1.85
N VAL A 93 6.68 3.43 1.73
CA VAL A 93 6.53 2.41 2.78
C VAL A 93 7.90 2.08 3.32
N THR A 94 8.08 2.28 4.62
CA THR A 94 9.31 1.95 5.33
C THR A 94 9.06 0.78 6.26
N LEU A 95 9.95 -0.20 6.23
CA LEU A 95 9.83 -1.43 7.03
C LEU A 95 11.04 -1.54 7.94
N GLU A 96 10.82 -1.43 9.24
CA GLU A 96 11.90 -1.50 10.23
C GLU A 96 11.71 -2.73 11.12
N PRO A 97 12.79 -3.47 11.39
CA PRO A 97 12.71 -4.59 12.34
C PRO A 97 12.28 -4.08 13.72
N LYS A 98 11.38 -4.82 14.35
CA LYS A 98 10.94 -4.56 15.72
C LYS A 98 10.86 -5.92 16.44
N GLY A 99 11.98 -6.39 16.99
CA GLY A 99 12.10 -7.76 17.47
C GLY A 99 11.92 -8.72 16.30
N GLN A 100 10.95 -9.63 16.41
CA GLN A 100 10.59 -10.54 15.32
C GLN A 100 9.52 -9.96 14.39
N ASP A 101 9.05 -8.78 14.74
CA ASP A 101 7.98 -8.11 13.98
C ASP A 101 8.57 -7.00 13.10
N THR A 102 7.70 -6.29 12.42
CA THR A 102 8.07 -5.16 11.57
C THR A 102 7.22 -3.96 11.95
N LEU A 103 7.87 -2.82 12.11
CA LEU A 103 7.16 -1.54 12.14
C LEU A 103 7.04 -1.05 10.71
N LEU A 104 5.82 -1.05 10.19
CA LEU A 104 5.51 -0.50 8.87
C LEU A 104 5.07 0.95 9.06
N THR A 105 5.71 1.85 8.34
CA THR A 105 5.31 3.26 8.29
C THR A 105 5.00 3.60 6.84
N LEU A 106 3.81 4.14 6.59
CA LEU A 106 3.38 4.53 5.26
C LEU A 106 3.12 6.03 5.25
N CYS A 107 3.75 6.70 4.30
CA CYS A 107 3.52 8.11 4.04
C CYS A 107 2.96 8.26 2.62
N HIS A 108 1.79 8.87 2.50
CA HIS A 108 1.19 9.16 1.19
C HIS A 108 1.12 10.67 1.03
N SER A 109 2.00 11.20 0.21
CA SER A 109 2.18 12.64 0.03
C SER A 109 1.60 13.15 -1.29
N ASP A 110 1.46 14.46 -1.38
CA ASP A 110 0.94 15.16 -2.58
C ASP A 110 -0.51 14.80 -2.93
N LEU A 111 -1.29 14.43 -1.94
CA LEU A 111 -2.73 14.21 -2.13
C LEU A 111 -3.48 15.54 -2.22
N PRO A 112 -4.60 15.59 -2.97
CA PRO A 112 -5.42 16.79 -2.96
C PRO A 112 -6.03 17.03 -1.57
N ASP A 113 -6.18 18.31 -1.21
CA ASP A 113 -6.77 18.71 0.08
C ASP A 113 -8.31 18.73 -0.06
N ASP A 114 -8.89 17.56 -0.12
CA ASP A 114 -10.34 17.37 -0.21
C ASP A 114 -10.74 16.07 0.51
N ASP A 115 -12.02 15.76 0.51
CA ASP A 115 -12.54 14.58 1.22
C ASP A 115 -11.94 13.28 0.68
N LEU A 116 -11.84 13.14 -0.63
CA LEU A 116 -11.27 11.92 -1.23
C LEU A 116 -9.78 11.79 -0.89
N GLY A 117 -9.04 12.90 -0.91
CA GLY A 117 -7.63 12.90 -0.52
C GLY A 117 -7.47 12.44 0.92
N ARG A 118 -8.27 13.00 1.84
CA ARG A 118 -8.21 12.64 3.26
C ARG A 118 -8.64 11.22 3.53
N GLN A 119 -9.57 10.68 2.75
CA GLN A 119 -10.04 9.29 2.90
C GLN A 119 -8.97 8.24 2.63
N HIS A 120 -7.88 8.62 1.99
CA HIS A 120 -6.75 7.69 1.81
C HIS A 120 -6.19 7.21 3.14
N GLU A 121 -6.28 8.01 4.20
CA GLU A 121 -5.82 7.57 5.51
C GLU A 121 -6.61 6.34 5.98
N GLU A 122 -7.93 6.37 5.88
CA GLU A 122 -8.76 5.23 6.27
C GLU A 122 -8.53 4.01 5.37
N GLY A 123 -8.32 4.25 4.08
CA GLY A 123 -7.99 3.18 3.14
C GLY A 123 -6.70 2.47 3.52
N TRP A 124 -5.66 3.21 3.83
CA TRP A 124 -4.38 2.62 4.21
C TRP A 124 -4.43 1.96 5.59
N LYS A 125 -5.22 2.49 6.53
CA LYS A 125 -5.45 1.81 7.81
C LYS A 125 -6.10 0.45 7.59
N PHE A 126 -7.08 0.37 6.71
CA PHE A 126 -7.76 -0.88 6.38
C PHE A 126 -6.78 -1.88 5.75
N ILE A 127 -6.01 -1.44 4.75
CA ILE A 127 -5.07 -2.31 4.03
C ILE A 127 -3.97 -2.83 4.95
N THR A 128 -3.34 -1.95 5.72
CA THR A 128 -2.26 -2.36 6.63
C THR A 128 -2.79 -3.24 7.76
N GLY A 129 -4.00 -2.96 8.22
CA GLY A 129 -4.67 -3.80 9.22
C GLY A 129 -4.95 -5.21 8.69
N ALA A 130 -5.40 -5.33 7.45
CA ALA A 130 -5.65 -6.63 6.83
C ALA A 130 -4.36 -7.44 6.69
N ILE A 131 -3.26 -6.79 6.33
CA ILE A 131 -1.94 -7.45 6.28
C ILE A 131 -1.54 -7.95 7.66
N ALA A 132 -1.68 -7.10 8.68
CA ALA A 132 -1.35 -7.48 10.06
C ALA A 132 -2.19 -8.66 10.54
N ASP A 133 -3.49 -8.62 10.27
CA ASP A 133 -4.41 -9.68 10.68
C ASP A 133 -4.08 -11.02 10.02
N ARG A 134 -3.72 -10.98 8.77
CA ARG A 134 -3.36 -12.19 8.03
C ARG A 134 -2.11 -12.85 8.62
N PHE A 135 -1.06 -12.09 8.87
CA PHE A 135 0.16 -12.61 9.49
C PHE A 135 -0.10 -13.05 10.93
N GLY A 136 -0.95 -12.31 11.65
CA GLY A 136 -1.34 -12.67 13.01
C GLY A 136 -2.07 -14.01 13.06
N SER A 137 -3.00 -14.26 12.13
CA SER A 137 -3.71 -15.52 12.03
C SER A 137 -2.77 -16.69 11.73
N ARG A 138 -1.83 -16.47 10.80
CA ARG A 138 -0.83 -17.49 10.48
C ARG A 138 0.05 -17.82 11.69
N ARG A 139 0.48 -16.81 12.43
CA ARG A 139 1.33 -16.99 13.62
C ARG A 139 0.57 -17.74 14.72
N ARG A 140 -0.72 -17.42 14.91
CA ARG A 140 -1.57 -18.12 15.90
C ARG A 140 -1.83 -19.58 15.51
N ALA A 141 -1.97 -19.85 14.20
CA ALA A 141 -2.20 -21.21 13.71
C ALA A 141 -0.95 -22.07 13.76
N GLY A 142 0.20 -21.44 13.67
CA GLY A 142 1.48 -22.10 13.76
C GLY A 142 1.98 -22.13 15.19
#